data_fa1f7a195eebbf2061a0c9af307e8855
#
_entry.id   fa1f7a195eebbf2061a0c9af307e8855
#
_cell.length_a   1.000
_cell.length_b   1.000
_cell.length_c   1.000
_cell.angle_alpha   90.00
_cell.angle_beta   90.00
_cell.angle_gamma   90.00
#
_symmetry.space_group_name_H-M   'P 1'
#
loop_
_entity.id
_entity.type
_entity.pdbx_description
1 polymer ?
#
loop_
_entity_poly.entity_id
_entity_poly.type
_entity_poly.pdbx_seq_one_letter_code
_entity_poly.pdbx_strand_id
1 'polypeptide(L)'
;MMHRVCFFLLVVFYECISFAQTVSSYVDPLIGTKGMGHTFPGACVPHGMIQLSPDTDTIPHNVNGVYQKEVYSYCSGYQYDDNSIVGFSHTHMNGTGHSDLGDILLMPTVGVIQLNPGIKEDSRSGYRSTFEHKDEIAKPGYYSVFLKDDSIKAELTATECVGVHRHVYPKGEGNLIIDLNHGIYNYEGKVLWSSMRVENDTLLTGCRITNGWARFNQTYFAISFSKPILRYGGKEVGQQSVYKGFWRKFNQQYNFPEMAGRGLCCYFVFDCQDNAPLEVRVALSGVSTAGALQNLREETSGFSFDTLRKKAEEKWERALSVIQIEGDEDIMTSFYTSLYHTMINPSLYMDVDGTYRGIDGNIHQVKDFTNYTVFSLWDTFRALHPLFNIISVQ
;
A
#
# COMPACT_ATOMS: atom_id res chain seq x y z
N MET A 1 68.37 24.32 -41.62
CA MET A 1 67.78 23.34 -40.69
C MET A 1 66.59 24.02 -40.01
N MET A 2 65.39 23.79 -40.53
CA MET A 2 64.19 24.42 -40.04
C MET A 2 63.37 23.37 -39.20
N HIS A 3 63.24 23.56 -37.93
CA HIS A 3 62.40 22.74 -37.04
C HIS A 3 60.94 23.22 -37.15
N ARG A 4 60.08 22.36 -37.70
CA ARG A 4 58.63 22.56 -37.63
C ARG A 4 58.12 21.97 -36.31
N VAL A 5 57.57 22.81 -35.46
CA VAL A 5 56.85 22.42 -34.25
C VAL A 5 55.37 22.26 -34.64
N CYS A 6 54.86 21.03 -34.58
CA CYS A 6 53.43 20.75 -34.72
C CYS A 6 52.75 20.92 -33.37
N PHE A 7 51.85 21.93 -33.24
CA PHE A 7 50.94 22.07 -32.13
C PHE A 7 49.73 21.15 -32.35
N PHE A 8 49.57 20.13 -31.53
CA PHE A 8 48.34 19.36 -31.45
C PHE A 8 47.36 20.09 -30.50
N LEU A 9 46.28 20.64 -31.05
CA LEU A 9 45.15 21.13 -30.27
C LEU A 9 44.29 19.93 -29.83
N LEU A 10 44.33 19.59 -28.56
CA LEU A 10 43.41 18.63 -27.95
C LEU A 10 42.08 19.36 -27.67
N VAL A 11 41.08 19.17 -28.52
CA VAL A 11 39.71 19.64 -28.28
C VAL A 11 39.04 18.61 -27.40
N VAL A 12 38.91 18.90 -26.09
CA VAL A 12 38.10 18.09 -25.14
C VAL A 12 36.65 18.49 -25.34
N PHE A 13 35.88 17.65 -26.00
CA PHE A 13 34.42 17.74 -25.98
C PHE A 13 33.92 17.34 -24.58
N TYR A 14 33.52 18.30 -23.76
CA TYR A 14 32.68 18.07 -22.63
C TYR A 14 31.27 17.82 -23.17
N GLU A 15 30.85 16.57 -23.30
CA GLU A 15 29.45 16.24 -23.43
C GLU A 15 28.79 16.59 -22.10
N CYS A 16 28.13 17.74 -22.03
CA CYS A 16 27.15 18.00 -21.02
C CYS A 16 26.00 17.02 -21.23
N ILE A 17 26.03 15.88 -20.53
CA ILE A 17 24.86 15.03 -20.40
C ILE A 17 23.89 15.82 -19.53
N SER A 18 23.08 16.65 -20.16
CA SER A 18 21.89 17.22 -19.51
C SER A 18 20.96 16.03 -19.31
N PHE A 19 20.89 15.51 -18.08
CA PHE A 19 19.78 14.63 -17.70
C PHE A 19 18.52 15.49 -17.81
N ALA A 20 17.76 15.29 -18.87
CA ALA A 20 16.43 15.89 -18.96
C ALA A 20 15.66 15.45 -17.71
N GLN A 21 15.20 16.42 -16.93
CA GLN A 21 14.42 16.16 -15.74
C GLN A 21 13.15 15.42 -16.18
N THR A 22 12.88 14.26 -15.58
CA THR A 22 11.71 13.46 -15.89
C THR A 22 10.44 14.16 -15.40
N VAL A 23 9.32 14.03 -16.11
CA VAL A 23 8.05 14.68 -15.72
C VAL A 23 7.55 14.17 -14.38
N SER A 24 7.81 12.91 -14.05
CA SER A 24 7.47 12.31 -12.76
C SER A 24 8.21 12.92 -11.57
N SER A 25 9.34 13.61 -11.80
CA SER A 25 10.08 14.28 -10.73
C SER A 25 9.39 15.54 -10.21
N TYR A 26 8.42 16.10 -10.94
CA TYR A 26 7.62 17.23 -10.50
C TYR A 26 6.43 16.81 -9.63
N VAL A 27 6.11 15.53 -9.55
CA VAL A 27 4.97 15.06 -8.74
C VAL A 27 5.33 15.07 -7.26
N ASP A 28 4.52 15.74 -6.47
CA ASP A 28 4.57 15.69 -5.00
C ASP A 28 3.31 14.98 -4.46
N PRO A 29 3.39 13.67 -4.12
CA PRO A 29 2.26 12.93 -3.58
C PRO A 29 1.76 13.40 -2.21
N LEU A 30 2.50 14.27 -1.51
CA LEU A 30 2.06 14.86 -0.23
C LEU A 30 1.05 15.99 -0.44
N ILE A 31 0.95 16.57 -1.65
CA ILE A 31 -0.09 17.56 -1.96
C ILE A 31 -1.47 16.89 -1.87
N GLY A 32 -2.37 17.51 -1.10
CA GLY A 32 -3.73 17.02 -0.87
C GLY A 32 -3.87 16.02 0.30
N THR A 33 -2.79 15.68 1.01
CA THR A 33 -2.82 14.75 2.16
C THR A 33 -3.21 15.40 3.47
N LYS A 34 -3.57 16.70 3.46
CA LYS A 34 -3.97 17.47 4.64
C LYS A 34 -5.45 17.87 4.58
N GLY A 35 -6.10 17.87 5.75
CA GLY A 35 -7.48 18.33 5.90
C GLY A 35 -8.47 17.47 5.09
N MET A 36 -9.16 18.10 4.13
CA MET A 36 -10.19 17.45 3.31
C MET A 36 -9.71 17.12 1.88
N GLY A 37 -8.40 17.04 1.66
CA GLY A 37 -7.86 16.73 0.33
C GLY A 37 -8.07 15.27 -0.09
N HIS A 38 -8.14 14.35 0.87
CA HIS A 38 -8.42 12.92 0.68
C HIS A 38 -7.51 12.26 -0.36
N THR A 39 -6.21 12.53 -0.25
CA THR A 39 -5.17 11.85 -1.03
C THR A 39 -4.20 11.11 -0.10
N PHE A 40 -3.42 10.20 -0.62
CA PHE A 40 -2.44 9.42 0.13
C PHE A 40 -1.04 9.54 -0.50
N PRO A 41 0.05 9.48 0.29
CA PRO A 41 1.41 9.65 -0.22
C PRO A 41 2.08 8.35 -0.67
N GLY A 42 1.42 7.21 -0.52
CA GLY A 42 2.01 5.89 -0.67
C GLY A 42 2.28 5.46 -2.10
N ALA A 43 2.85 4.27 -2.24
CA ALA A 43 3.25 3.70 -3.52
C ALA A 43 2.07 3.05 -4.26
N CYS A 44 1.89 3.41 -5.52
CA CYS A 44 0.98 2.75 -6.46
C CYS A 44 1.55 2.83 -7.87
N VAL A 45 0.95 2.13 -8.83
CA VAL A 45 1.16 2.33 -10.27
C VAL A 45 -0.08 2.94 -10.90
N PRO A 46 -0.01 3.55 -12.09
CA PRO A 46 -1.20 4.09 -12.75
C PRO A 46 -2.30 3.05 -12.85
N HIS A 47 -3.48 3.40 -12.31
CA HIS A 47 -4.65 2.53 -12.29
C HIS A 47 -4.47 1.14 -11.66
N GLY A 48 -3.42 0.93 -10.82
CA GLY A 48 -3.19 -0.37 -10.16
C GLY A 48 -4.29 -0.73 -9.15
N MET A 49 -4.45 -2.02 -8.87
CA MET A 49 -5.30 -2.53 -7.77
C MET A 49 -4.73 -2.10 -6.40
N ILE A 50 -3.41 -1.93 -6.32
CA ILE A 50 -2.70 -1.62 -5.09
C ILE A 50 -2.50 -0.11 -4.93
N GLN A 51 -2.92 0.40 -3.77
CA GLN A 51 -2.55 1.71 -3.23
C GLN A 51 -1.92 1.45 -1.84
N LEU A 52 -0.62 1.16 -1.83
CA LEU A 52 0.13 0.83 -0.61
C LEU A 52 0.61 2.09 0.09
N SER A 53 -0.02 2.44 1.21
CA SER A 53 0.21 3.73 1.88
C SER A 53 0.19 3.60 3.40
N PRO A 54 0.88 4.52 4.12
CA PRO A 54 0.71 4.63 5.55
C PRO A 54 -0.70 5.08 5.93
N ASP A 55 -1.22 4.54 7.03
CA ASP A 55 -2.41 4.98 7.72
C ASP A 55 -2.03 5.67 9.03
N THR A 56 -2.61 6.85 9.28
CA THR A 56 -2.31 7.65 10.47
C THR A 56 -3.53 7.87 11.36
N ASP A 57 -4.68 7.27 11.04
CA ASP A 57 -5.96 7.48 11.72
C ASP A 57 -5.80 7.48 13.25
N THR A 58 -6.16 8.62 13.86
CA THR A 58 -6.02 8.86 15.29
C THR A 58 -7.36 9.09 15.98
N ILE A 59 -8.44 9.14 15.22
CA ILE A 59 -9.77 9.51 15.69
C ILE A 59 -10.64 8.26 15.73
N PRO A 60 -11.18 7.87 16.89
CA PRO A 60 -12.14 6.77 16.95
C PRO A 60 -13.41 7.14 16.19
N HIS A 61 -13.91 6.24 15.35
CA HIS A 61 -15.14 6.45 14.59
C HIS A 61 -16.34 6.83 15.48
N ASN A 62 -16.37 6.29 16.68
CA ASN A 62 -17.46 6.48 17.63
C ASN A 62 -16.92 6.61 19.05
N VAL A 63 -17.43 7.60 19.81
CA VAL A 63 -17.15 7.77 21.23
C VAL A 63 -18.48 7.78 21.98
N ASN A 64 -18.70 6.80 22.87
CA ASN A 64 -19.92 6.66 23.66
C ASN A 64 -21.22 6.64 22.80
N GLY A 65 -21.18 5.99 21.65
CA GLY A 65 -22.32 5.92 20.73
C GLY A 65 -22.48 7.12 19.80
N VAL A 66 -21.61 8.13 19.90
CA VAL A 66 -21.66 9.34 19.07
C VAL A 66 -20.60 9.27 17.97
N TYR A 67 -21.04 9.37 16.72
CA TYR A 67 -20.17 9.45 15.55
C TYR A 67 -19.27 10.70 15.60
N GLN A 68 -17.98 10.50 15.36
CA GLN A 68 -16.99 11.56 15.30
C GLN A 68 -16.82 12.01 13.84
N LYS A 69 -17.39 13.17 13.49
CA LYS A 69 -17.37 13.67 12.09
C LYS A 69 -15.97 13.93 11.53
N GLU A 70 -15.01 14.14 12.41
CA GLU A 70 -13.61 14.42 12.10
C GLU A 70 -12.92 13.22 11.42
N VAL A 71 -13.43 11.98 11.62
CA VAL A 71 -12.91 10.79 10.92
C VAL A 71 -13.05 10.89 9.41
N TYR A 72 -13.95 11.76 8.92
CA TYR A 72 -14.12 11.98 7.50
C TYR A 72 -12.85 12.49 6.81
N SER A 73 -11.98 13.23 7.51
CA SER A 73 -10.69 13.67 6.97
C SER A 73 -9.73 12.52 6.68
N TYR A 74 -9.95 11.33 7.29
CA TYR A 74 -9.11 10.13 7.13
C TYR A 74 -9.59 9.18 6.02
N CYS A 75 -10.45 9.60 5.11
CA CYS A 75 -10.97 8.74 4.04
C CYS A 75 -9.88 8.11 3.14
N SER A 76 -8.71 8.72 3.08
CA SER A 76 -7.53 8.18 2.39
C SER A 76 -6.47 7.60 3.34
N GLY A 77 -6.80 7.39 4.60
CA GLY A 77 -5.95 6.75 5.61
C GLY A 77 -4.89 7.65 6.23
N TYR A 78 -4.31 8.57 5.50
CA TYR A 78 -3.21 9.44 5.91
C TYR A 78 -3.65 10.89 6.10
N GLN A 79 -3.10 11.54 7.15
CA GLN A 79 -3.18 12.98 7.37
C GLN A 79 -1.80 13.56 7.67
N TYR A 80 -1.40 14.57 6.90
CA TYR A 80 -0.07 15.20 7.00
C TYR A 80 0.22 15.80 8.38
N ASP A 81 -0.80 16.26 9.11
CA ASP A 81 -0.60 16.85 10.44
C ASP A 81 -0.36 15.82 11.55
N ASP A 82 -0.46 14.54 11.25
CA ASP A 82 -0.18 13.46 12.19
C ASP A 82 1.32 13.15 12.28
N ASN A 83 1.74 12.64 13.43
CA ASN A 83 3.14 12.30 13.74
C ASN A 83 3.34 10.82 14.11
N SER A 84 2.33 9.98 13.91
CA SER A 84 2.44 8.54 14.12
C SER A 84 1.71 7.75 13.05
N ILE A 85 2.30 6.63 12.62
CA ILE A 85 1.77 5.70 11.64
C ILE A 85 1.23 4.48 12.39
N VAL A 86 0.00 4.07 12.05
CA VAL A 86 -0.63 2.84 12.55
C VAL A 86 -0.10 1.62 11.79
N GLY A 87 0.17 1.78 10.52
CA GLY A 87 0.69 0.74 9.65
C GLY A 87 0.55 1.12 8.18
N PHE A 88 0.73 0.15 7.31
CA PHE A 88 0.68 0.32 5.86
C PHE A 88 -0.39 -0.62 5.30
N SER A 89 -1.52 -0.08 4.85
CA SER A 89 -2.57 -0.86 4.19
C SER A 89 -2.46 -0.78 2.66
N HIS A 90 -3.14 -1.68 1.95
CA HIS A 90 -2.89 -1.94 0.52
C HIS A 90 -3.94 -1.33 -0.40
N THR A 91 -5.02 -0.77 0.15
CA THR A 91 -6.09 -0.17 -0.64
C THR A 91 -6.52 1.15 -0.04
N HIS A 92 -6.51 2.22 -0.85
CA HIS A 92 -6.89 3.57 -0.44
C HIS A 92 -7.73 4.24 -1.52
N MET A 93 -8.64 5.11 -1.08
CA MET A 93 -9.32 6.04 -1.97
C MET A 93 -8.45 7.25 -2.26
N ASN A 94 -8.74 7.93 -3.37
CA ASN A 94 -8.07 9.16 -3.76
C ASN A 94 -9.09 10.16 -4.28
N GLY A 95 -9.12 11.34 -3.67
CA GLY A 95 -9.98 12.46 -4.07
C GLY A 95 -11.45 12.30 -3.71
N THR A 96 -11.84 11.28 -2.96
CA THR A 96 -13.21 11.06 -2.48
C THR A 96 -13.23 10.66 -1.02
N GLY A 97 -14.30 11.02 -0.35
CA GLY A 97 -14.49 10.76 1.06
C GLY A 97 -15.47 9.62 1.31
N HIS A 98 -14.97 8.42 1.49
CA HIS A 98 -15.79 7.28 1.91
C HIS A 98 -15.07 6.35 2.88
N SER A 99 -15.85 5.49 3.51
CA SER A 99 -15.41 4.61 4.59
C SER A 99 -14.86 3.26 4.14
N ASP A 100 -14.74 2.99 2.84
CA ASP A 100 -14.27 1.71 2.33
C ASP A 100 -12.75 1.67 2.22
N LEU A 101 -12.21 0.45 2.05
CA LEU A 101 -10.79 0.16 1.87
C LEU A 101 -9.99 0.18 3.19
N GLY A 102 -8.67 0.34 3.13
CA GLY A 102 -7.75 0.11 4.25
C GLY A 102 -7.53 -1.38 4.46
N ASP A 103 -7.50 -2.17 3.37
CA ASP A 103 -7.37 -3.62 3.45
C ASP A 103 -5.94 -4.05 3.71
N ILE A 104 -5.80 -5.09 4.53
CA ILE A 104 -4.56 -5.81 4.82
C ILE A 104 -3.45 -4.86 5.32
N LEU A 105 -3.60 -4.41 6.56
CA LEU A 105 -2.60 -3.54 7.20
C LEU A 105 -1.43 -4.36 7.73
N LEU A 106 -0.21 -3.93 7.39
CA LEU A 106 1.05 -4.45 7.91
C LEU A 106 1.77 -3.38 8.73
N MET A 107 2.31 -3.78 9.91
CA MET A 107 3.15 -2.89 10.71
C MET A 107 4.39 -3.64 11.24
N PRO A 108 5.60 -3.24 10.82
CA PRO A 108 6.84 -3.78 11.36
C PRO A 108 7.12 -3.18 12.76
N THR A 109 7.49 -4.02 13.73
CA THR A 109 7.81 -3.61 15.10
C THR A 109 8.97 -4.43 15.68
N VAL A 110 9.50 -4.01 16.82
CA VAL A 110 10.49 -4.78 17.59
C VAL A 110 10.05 -4.95 19.06
N GLY A 111 10.68 -5.89 19.77
CA GLY A 111 10.46 -6.08 21.20
C GLY A 111 9.13 -6.74 21.54
N VAL A 112 8.38 -6.16 22.49
CA VAL A 112 7.14 -6.75 22.99
C VAL A 112 6.03 -6.66 21.94
N ILE A 113 5.44 -7.81 21.61
CA ILE A 113 4.39 -7.90 20.63
C ILE A 113 3.09 -7.28 21.18
N GLN A 114 2.64 -6.24 20.51
CA GLN A 114 1.35 -5.58 20.74
C GLN A 114 0.39 -5.95 19.61
N LEU A 115 -0.87 -6.25 19.93
CA LEU A 115 -1.91 -6.59 18.95
C LEU A 115 -3.09 -5.60 19.00
N ASN A 116 -2.77 -4.35 19.27
CA ASN A 116 -3.72 -3.23 19.20
C ASN A 116 -2.99 -2.01 18.63
N PRO A 117 -3.67 -1.09 17.94
CA PRO A 117 -3.03 0.05 17.30
C PRO A 117 -2.47 1.10 18.27
N GLY A 118 -2.83 1.03 19.57
CA GLY A 118 -2.48 2.09 20.52
C GLY A 118 -3.27 3.39 20.29
N ILE A 119 -2.89 4.42 21.04
CA ILE A 119 -3.46 5.76 20.93
C ILE A 119 -2.38 6.76 20.50
N LYS A 120 -2.78 7.87 19.90
CA LYS A 120 -1.86 8.90 19.39
C LYS A 120 -0.98 9.51 20.49
N GLU A 121 -1.57 9.74 21.65
CA GLU A 121 -0.92 10.38 22.80
C GLU A 121 0.14 9.50 23.46
N ASP A 122 0.07 8.19 23.21
CA ASP A 122 1.04 7.20 23.67
C ASP A 122 1.23 6.11 22.61
N SER A 123 2.20 6.31 21.71
CA SER A 123 2.52 5.33 20.65
C SER A 123 2.94 3.97 21.19
N ARG A 124 3.50 3.91 22.41
CA ARG A 124 3.93 2.65 23.06
C ARG A 124 2.78 1.86 23.64
N SER A 125 1.56 2.40 23.67
CA SER A 125 0.36 1.68 24.10
C SER A 125 -0.12 0.61 23.11
N GLY A 126 0.48 0.54 21.91
CA GLY A 126 0.12 -0.39 20.84
C GLY A 126 1.26 -0.61 19.85
N TYR A 127 0.93 -1.04 18.64
CA TYR A 127 1.91 -1.31 17.59
C TYR A 127 2.24 -0.09 16.70
N ARG A 128 1.57 1.06 16.85
CA ARG A 128 1.91 2.28 16.08
C ARG A 128 3.30 2.79 16.41
N SER A 129 3.89 3.55 15.51
CA SER A 129 5.19 4.18 15.70
C SER A 129 5.16 5.65 15.30
N THR A 130 5.91 6.48 16.03
CA THR A 130 6.11 7.89 15.67
C THR A 130 7.06 8.01 14.48
N PHE A 131 6.91 9.10 13.71
CA PHE A 131 7.78 9.47 12.58
C PHE A 131 7.94 11.01 12.48
N GLU A 132 8.84 11.44 11.63
CA GLU A 132 9.02 12.86 11.28
C GLU A 132 9.03 13.01 9.75
N HIS A 133 8.38 14.05 9.22
CA HIS A 133 8.30 14.30 7.77
C HIS A 133 9.66 14.48 7.10
N LYS A 134 10.69 14.97 7.82
CA LYS A 134 12.06 15.05 7.27
C LYS A 134 12.67 13.70 6.91
N ASP A 135 12.15 12.61 7.51
CA ASP A 135 12.56 11.22 7.29
C ASP A 135 11.57 10.45 6.39
N GLU A 136 10.62 11.17 5.78
CA GLU A 136 9.61 10.68 4.87
C GLU A 136 9.94 11.05 3.43
N ILE A 137 9.79 10.11 2.51
CA ILE A 137 9.96 10.32 1.07
C ILE A 137 8.74 9.76 0.37
N ALA A 138 8.03 10.59 -0.37
CA ALA A 138 6.92 10.20 -1.24
C ALA A 138 7.26 10.55 -2.69
N LYS A 139 7.13 9.58 -3.61
CA LYS A 139 7.34 9.74 -5.05
C LYS A 139 6.39 8.81 -5.81
N PRO A 140 6.07 9.09 -7.07
CA PRO A 140 5.30 8.15 -7.89
C PRO A 140 5.92 6.74 -7.87
N GLY A 141 5.15 5.76 -7.39
CA GLY A 141 5.60 4.37 -7.30
C GLY A 141 6.53 4.02 -6.12
N TYR A 142 6.81 4.97 -5.23
CA TYR A 142 7.70 4.75 -4.09
C TYR A 142 7.34 5.60 -2.87
N TYR A 143 7.40 4.97 -1.69
CA TYR A 143 7.29 5.65 -0.40
C TYR A 143 8.33 5.09 0.57
N SER A 144 8.87 5.93 1.45
CA SER A 144 9.67 5.46 2.57
C SER A 144 9.54 6.36 3.79
N VAL A 145 9.71 5.77 4.98
CA VAL A 145 9.67 6.47 6.25
C VAL A 145 10.54 5.76 7.28
N PHE A 146 11.02 6.51 8.27
CA PHE A 146 11.70 5.97 9.43
C PHE A 146 10.77 5.95 10.65
N LEU A 147 10.45 4.74 11.13
CA LEU A 147 9.64 4.47 12.30
C LEU A 147 10.51 4.61 13.55
N LYS A 148 10.35 5.68 14.30
CA LYS A 148 11.30 6.10 15.36
C LYS A 148 11.26 5.20 16.58
N ASP A 149 10.07 4.76 17.01
CA ASP A 149 9.90 3.99 18.23
C ASP A 149 10.56 2.60 18.13
N ASP A 150 10.59 2.05 16.93
CA ASP A 150 11.14 0.74 16.61
C ASP A 150 12.50 0.81 15.88
N SER A 151 12.95 2.00 15.49
CA SER A 151 14.16 2.22 14.68
C SER A 151 14.16 1.41 13.38
N ILE A 152 13.03 1.34 12.70
CA ILE A 152 12.84 0.60 11.47
C ILE A 152 12.71 1.56 10.29
N LYS A 153 13.48 1.35 9.21
CA LYS A 153 13.20 1.99 7.93
C LYS A 153 12.24 1.12 7.15
N ALA A 154 11.08 1.67 6.80
CA ALA A 154 10.10 1.05 5.92
C ALA A 154 10.18 1.70 4.53
N GLU A 155 10.24 0.87 3.48
CA GLU A 155 10.22 1.27 2.09
C GLU A 155 9.13 0.49 1.36
N LEU A 156 8.37 1.18 0.52
CA LEU A 156 7.21 0.63 -0.18
C LEU A 156 7.32 0.89 -1.68
N THR A 157 6.92 -0.09 -2.48
CA THR A 157 6.64 0.05 -3.92
C THR A 157 5.47 -0.85 -4.30
N ALA A 158 4.98 -0.75 -5.54
CA ALA A 158 3.85 -1.56 -5.98
C ALA A 158 4.00 -1.98 -7.45
N THR A 159 3.34 -3.08 -7.78
CA THR A 159 2.94 -3.46 -9.13
C THR A 159 1.43 -3.26 -9.28
N GLU A 160 0.79 -3.81 -10.31
CA GLU A 160 -0.65 -3.70 -10.47
C GLU A 160 -1.44 -4.38 -9.34
N CYS A 161 -1.06 -5.60 -8.97
CA CYS A 161 -1.79 -6.43 -8.00
C CYS A 161 -0.97 -6.76 -6.74
N VAL A 162 0.30 -6.31 -6.63
CA VAL A 162 1.18 -6.66 -5.52
C VAL A 162 1.80 -5.42 -4.88
N GLY A 163 1.55 -5.24 -3.58
CA GLY A 163 2.29 -4.31 -2.73
C GLY A 163 3.60 -4.94 -2.25
N VAL A 164 4.70 -4.20 -2.30
CA VAL A 164 6.03 -4.70 -1.95
C VAL A 164 6.65 -3.81 -0.88
N HIS A 165 6.95 -4.42 0.26
CA HIS A 165 7.61 -3.77 1.38
C HIS A 165 9.05 -4.22 1.48
N ARG A 166 9.91 -3.32 1.96
CA ARG A 166 11.27 -3.62 2.40
C ARG A 166 11.47 -2.96 3.77
N HIS A 167 11.62 -3.78 4.81
CA HIS A 167 11.81 -3.34 6.18
C HIS A 167 13.24 -3.60 6.62
N VAL A 168 13.96 -2.55 7.04
CA VAL A 168 15.29 -2.65 7.63
C VAL A 168 15.14 -2.56 9.13
N TYR A 169 15.30 -3.68 9.81
CA TYR A 169 15.20 -3.81 11.25
C TYR A 169 16.56 -3.55 11.93
N PRO A 170 16.57 -3.08 13.18
CA PRO A 170 17.76 -3.23 14.02
C PRO A 170 18.09 -4.71 14.25
N LYS A 171 19.34 -5.03 14.63
CA LYS A 171 19.74 -6.41 14.90
C LYS A 171 18.91 -7.05 15.99
N GLY A 172 18.44 -8.25 15.75
CA GLY A 172 17.63 -9.02 16.69
C GLY A 172 16.48 -9.73 16.03
N GLU A 173 15.41 -9.95 16.78
CA GLU A 173 14.14 -10.42 16.24
C GLU A 173 13.30 -9.23 15.78
N GLY A 174 12.79 -9.30 14.56
CA GLY A 174 11.83 -8.37 14.00
C GLY A 174 10.42 -8.97 14.02
N ASN A 175 9.43 -8.17 14.38
CA ASN A 175 8.03 -8.58 14.31
C ASN A 175 7.36 -7.90 13.13
N LEU A 176 6.39 -8.58 12.51
CA LEU A 176 5.44 -8.00 11.57
C LEU A 176 4.04 -8.27 12.09
N ILE A 177 3.32 -7.21 12.38
CA ILE A 177 1.89 -7.27 12.72
C ILE A 177 1.10 -7.25 11.42
N ILE A 178 0.12 -8.14 11.29
CA ILE A 178 -0.87 -8.14 10.20
C ILE A 178 -2.23 -7.96 10.84
N ASP A 179 -2.84 -6.79 10.64
CA ASP A 179 -4.14 -6.46 11.21
C ASP A 179 -5.22 -6.50 10.13
N LEU A 180 -6.01 -7.57 10.13
CA LEU A 180 -7.18 -7.74 9.26
C LEU A 180 -8.44 -7.07 9.82
N ASN A 181 -8.39 -6.52 11.05
CA ASN A 181 -9.46 -5.74 11.64
C ASN A 181 -9.40 -4.26 11.24
N HIS A 182 -8.22 -3.76 10.88
CA HIS A 182 -8.03 -2.38 10.44
C HIS A 182 -8.89 -2.04 9.21
N GLY A 183 -9.24 -0.79 9.05
CA GLY A 183 -9.90 -0.27 7.85
C GLY A 183 -10.23 1.21 8.00
N ILE A 184 -10.44 1.87 6.90
CA ILE A 184 -10.92 3.26 6.88
C ILE A 184 -12.27 3.32 7.62
N TYR A 185 -12.44 4.27 8.55
CA TYR A 185 -13.57 4.30 9.48
C TYR A 185 -13.74 2.95 10.19
N ASN A 186 -12.91 2.70 11.16
CA ASN A 186 -12.92 1.44 11.90
C ASN A 186 -14.09 1.39 12.89
N TYR A 187 -15.28 1.03 12.42
CA TYR A 187 -16.50 0.88 13.22
C TYR A 187 -16.82 -0.60 13.48
N GLU A 188 -17.59 -0.84 14.55
CA GLU A 188 -18.04 -2.19 14.89
C GLU A 188 -18.88 -2.79 13.74
N GLY A 189 -18.53 -4.00 13.31
CA GLY A 189 -19.22 -4.70 12.22
C GLY A 189 -18.72 -4.34 10.82
N LYS A 190 -17.66 -3.52 10.68
CA LYS A 190 -17.04 -3.26 9.38
C LYS A 190 -16.43 -4.54 8.79
N VAL A 191 -15.66 -5.28 9.56
CA VAL A 191 -15.15 -6.58 9.16
C VAL A 191 -16.18 -7.65 9.47
N LEU A 192 -16.74 -8.25 8.43
CA LEU A 192 -17.73 -9.33 8.54
C LEU A 192 -17.07 -10.66 8.83
N TRP A 193 -15.93 -10.91 8.17
CA TRP A 193 -15.15 -12.13 8.31
C TRP A 193 -13.73 -11.91 7.83
N SER A 194 -12.80 -12.63 8.44
CA SER A 194 -11.41 -12.73 7.99
C SER A 194 -10.86 -14.11 8.27
N SER A 195 -9.93 -14.56 7.44
CA SER A 195 -9.17 -15.78 7.66
C SER A 195 -7.73 -15.59 7.23
N MET A 196 -6.84 -16.32 7.86
CA MET A 196 -5.42 -16.36 7.54
C MET A 196 -4.89 -17.77 7.77
N ARG A 197 -4.07 -18.24 6.83
CA ARG A 197 -3.42 -19.55 6.85
C ARG A 197 -1.93 -19.42 6.58
N VAL A 198 -1.11 -20.09 7.37
CA VAL A 198 0.31 -20.30 7.12
C VAL A 198 0.46 -21.51 6.20
N GLU A 199 0.81 -21.28 4.95
CA GLU A 199 1.00 -22.34 3.96
C GLU A 199 2.36 -23.04 4.15
N ASN A 200 3.37 -22.25 4.45
CA ASN A 200 4.73 -22.69 4.81
C ASN A 200 5.46 -21.56 5.56
N ASP A 201 6.75 -21.72 5.82
CA ASP A 201 7.54 -20.77 6.61
C ASP A 201 7.78 -19.40 5.93
N THR A 202 7.43 -19.25 4.65
CA THR A 202 7.58 -18.00 3.89
C THR A 202 6.32 -17.56 3.17
N LEU A 203 5.18 -18.22 3.38
CA LEU A 203 3.96 -17.94 2.63
C LEU A 203 2.71 -18.01 3.52
N LEU A 204 1.90 -16.98 3.42
CA LEU A 204 0.55 -16.90 3.99
C LEU A 204 -0.48 -16.72 2.87
N THR A 205 -1.69 -17.22 3.12
CA THR A 205 -2.88 -16.90 2.33
C THR A 205 -4.04 -16.52 3.24
N GLY A 206 -5.05 -15.86 2.71
CA GLY A 206 -6.24 -15.54 3.47
C GLY A 206 -7.26 -14.72 2.71
N CYS A 207 -8.28 -14.31 3.44
CA CYS A 207 -9.27 -13.38 2.93
C CYS A 207 -9.80 -12.44 4.01
N ARG A 208 -10.36 -11.33 3.55
CA ARG A 208 -11.05 -10.35 4.38
C ARG A 208 -12.34 -9.96 3.68
N ILE A 209 -13.45 -9.98 4.41
CA ILE A 209 -14.77 -9.60 3.94
C ILE A 209 -15.24 -8.40 4.75
N THR A 210 -15.58 -7.30 4.09
CA THR A 210 -15.98 -6.07 4.75
C THR A 210 -17.36 -5.60 4.30
N ASN A 211 -17.97 -4.79 5.16
CA ASN A 211 -19.19 -4.07 4.93
C ASN A 211 -18.90 -2.57 4.97
N GLY A 212 -19.25 -1.87 3.92
CA GLY A 212 -19.09 -0.44 3.80
C GLY A 212 -20.13 0.11 2.84
N TRP A 213 -19.76 1.01 1.97
CA TRP A 213 -20.58 1.37 0.82
C TRP A 213 -20.75 0.17 -0.11
N ALA A 214 -19.66 -0.51 -0.44
CA ALA A 214 -19.74 -1.87 -0.95
C ALA A 214 -20.17 -2.79 0.21
N ARG A 215 -21.44 -3.17 0.22
CA ARG A 215 -22.05 -3.93 1.34
C ARG A 215 -21.40 -5.29 1.59
N PHE A 216 -20.70 -5.82 0.60
CA PHE A 216 -20.04 -7.11 0.66
C PHE A 216 -18.79 -7.08 -0.23
N ASN A 217 -17.69 -6.53 0.30
CA ASN A 217 -16.42 -6.50 -0.38
C ASN A 217 -15.56 -7.69 0.05
N GLN A 218 -15.04 -8.44 -0.92
CA GLN A 218 -14.18 -9.61 -0.70
C GLN A 218 -12.78 -9.33 -1.21
N THR A 219 -11.81 -9.32 -0.32
CA THR A 219 -10.40 -9.18 -0.65
C THR A 219 -9.68 -10.46 -0.24
N TYR A 220 -9.17 -11.21 -1.21
CA TYR A 220 -8.28 -12.35 -0.99
C TYR A 220 -6.84 -11.88 -1.10
N PHE A 221 -5.95 -12.53 -0.36
CA PHE A 221 -4.54 -12.16 -0.37
C PHE A 221 -3.60 -13.37 -0.32
N ALA A 222 -2.38 -13.15 -0.82
CA ALA A 222 -1.23 -14.01 -0.62
C ALA A 222 -0.04 -13.14 -0.20
N ILE A 223 0.66 -13.53 0.88
CA ILE A 223 1.78 -12.78 1.44
C ILE A 223 3.02 -13.68 1.45
N SER A 224 4.08 -13.24 0.77
CA SER A 224 5.37 -13.93 0.81
C SER A 224 6.42 -13.10 1.54
N PHE A 225 7.34 -13.82 2.21
CA PHE A 225 8.43 -13.26 2.98
C PHE A 225 9.78 -13.70 2.41
N SER A 226 10.77 -12.83 2.44
CA SER A 226 12.15 -13.15 2.04
C SER A 226 12.93 -13.95 3.10
N LYS A 227 12.39 -14.06 4.32
CA LYS A 227 12.96 -14.79 5.45
C LYS A 227 11.94 -15.78 6.01
N PRO A 228 12.39 -16.93 6.58
CA PRO A 228 11.48 -17.86 7.21
C PRO A 228 10.87 -17.29 8.49
N ILE A 229 9.61 -17.61 8.74
CA ILE A 229 8.90 -17.31 9.97
C ILE A 229 9.47 -18.16 11.11
N LEU A 230 9.96 -17.54 12.17
CA LEU A 230 10.44 -18.24 13.37
C LEU A 230 9.28 -18.69 14.26
N ARG A 231 8.33 -17.82 14.48
CA ARG A 231 7.11 -18.07 15.26
C ARG A 231 6.01 -17.09 14.86
N TYR A 232 4.80 -17.46 15.13
CA TYR A 232 3.63 -16.64 14.86
C TYR A 232 2.52 -16.88 15.88
N GLY A 233 1.55 -15.98 15.91
CA GLY A 233 0.34 -16.09 16.72
C GLY A 233 -0.65 -14.98 16.37
N GLY A 234 -1.77 -14.95 17.10
CA GLY A 234 -2.77 -13.94 16.83
C GLY A 234 -3.94 -14.00 17.80
N LYS A 235 -4.83 -13.04 17.66
CA LYS A 235 -6.10 -12.97 18.38
C LYS A 235 -7.22 -12.49 17.46
N GLU A 236 -8.45 -12.87 17.79
CA GLU A 236 -9.64 -12.21 17.26
C GLU A 236 -9.88 -10.93 18.05
N VAL A 237 -10.13 -9.81 17.34
CA VAL A 237 -10.39 -8.50 17.92
C VAL A 237 -11.90 -8.31 18.05
N GLY A 238 -12.37 -7.89 19.20
CA GLY A 238 -13.73 -7.32 19.37
C GLY A 238 -14.83 -8.25 19.85
N GLN A 239 -14.70 -9.58 19.90
CA GLN A 239 -15.70 -10.43 20.52
C GLN A 239 -15.11 -11.45 21.50
N GLN A 240 -15.66 -11.48 22.72
CA GLN A 240 -15.48 -12.65 23.59
C GLN A 240 -16.34 -13.79 23.05
N SER A 241 -15.71 -14.85 22.61
CA SER A 241 -16.43 -16.05 22.22
C SER A 241 -17.16 -16.70 23.38
N VAL A 242 -18.38 -17.14 23.12
CA VAL A 242 -19.21 -17.87 24.06
C VAL A 242 -18.63 -19.25 24.40
N TYR A 243 -17.83 -19.82 23.51
CA TYR A 243 -17.28 -21.19 23.66
C TYR A 243 -15.75 -21.19 23.77
N LYS A 244 -15.22 -20.90 24.95
CA LYS A 244 -13.76 -20.86 25.21
C LYS A 244 -13.04 -22.22 25.03
N GLY A 245 -13.73 -23.33 25.01
CA GLY A 245 -13.18 -24.69 24.98
C GLY A 245 -12.79 -25.23 23.60
N PHE A 246 -13.27 -24.61 22.50
CA PHE A 246 -13.08 -25.11 21.13
C PHE A 246 -12.15 -24.23 20.27
N TRP A 247 -11.40 -23.33 20.88
CA TRP A 247 -10.55 -22.41 20.15
C TRP A 247 -9.28 -23.06 19.66
N ARG A 248 -9.10 -23.03 18.34
CA ARG A 248 -7.81 -23.23 17.73
C ARG A 248 -6.97 -21.97 17.93
N LYS A 249 -5.80 -22.13 18.54
CA LYS A 249 -4.86 -21.02 18.67
C LYS A 249 -4.03 -20.95 17.39
N PHE A 250 -4.01 -19.78 16.76
CA PHE A 250 -3.15 -19.49 15.64
C PHE A 250 -1.72 -19.27 16.16
N ASN A 251 -1.05 -20.36 16.41
CA ASN A 251 0.38 -20.35 16.73
C ASN A 251 1.01 -21.72 16.44
N GLN A 252 2.30 -21.70 16.18
CA GLN A 252 3.10 -22.86 15.81
C GLN A 252 3.16 -23.93 16.92
N GLN A 253 3.11 -23.52 18.19
CA GLN A 253 3.24 -24.43 19.33
C GLN A 253 2.09 -25.45 19.42
N TYR A 254 0.92 -25.08 18.89
CA TYR A 254 -0.26 -25.92 18.90
C TYR A 254 -0.56 -26.56 17.54
N ASN A 255 0.34 -26.39 16.59
CA ASN A 255 0.20 -26.94 15.23
C ASN A 255 -1.12 -26.54 14.51
N PHE A 256 -1.56 -25.31 14.76
CA PHE A 256 -2.74 -24.73 14.10
C PHE A 256 -2.30 -23.63 13.12
N PRO A 257 -2.11 -23.97 11.84
CA PRO A 257 -1.63 -23.01 10.83
C PRO A 257 -2.72 -22.04 10.36
N GLU A 258 -3.95 -22.16 10.84
CA GLU A 258 -5.08 -21.40 10.34
C GLU A 258 -5.89 -20.77 11.47
N MET A 259 -6.31 -19.52 11.25
CA MET A 259 -7.22 -18.78 12.10
C MET A 259 -8.30 -18.11 11.24
N ALA A 260 -9.54 -18.12 11.72
CA ALA A 260 -10.66 -17.43 11.09
C ALA A 260 -11.58 -16.84 12.16
N GLY A 261 -12.18 -15.68 11.86
CA GLY A 261 -13.06 -14.98 12.76
C GLY A 261 -13.40 -13.58 12.26
N ARG A 262 -14.02 -12.77 13.14
CA ARG A 262 -14.28 -11.37 12.85
C ARG A 262 -13.11 -10.53 13.36
N GLY A 263 -12.36 -9.92 12.44
CA GLY A 263 -11.29 -9.01 12.81
C GLY A 263 -10.09 -9.71 13.47
N LEU A 264 -9.24 -10.31 12.70
CA LEU A 264 -8.01 -10.94 13.18
C LEU A 264 -6.89 -9.92 13.25
N CYS A 265 -6.08 -9.98 14.33
CA CYS A 265 -4.79 -9.32 14.42
C CYS A 265 -3.73 -10.37 14.76
N CYS A 266 -2.75 -10.55 13.86
CA CYS A 266 -1.74 -11.60 13.93
C CYS A 266 -0.33 -11.00 13.94
N TYR A 267 0.64 -11.77 14.44
CA TYR A 267 2.06 -11.40 14.41
C TYR A 267 2.90 -12.54 13.86
N PHE A 268 4.00 -12.16 13.21
CA PHE A 268 5.01 -13.04 12.66
C PHE A 268 6.38 -12.52 13.08
N VAL A 269 7.28 -13.42 13.49
CA VAL A 269 8.61 -13.07 13.98
C VAL A 269 9.65 -13.64 13.04
N PHE A 270 10.68 -12.83 12.75
CA PHE A 270 11.76 -13.12 11.82
C PHE A 270 13.12 -12.88 12.48
N ASP A 271 14.14 -13.62 12.00
CA ASP A 271 15.53 -13.36 12.35
C ASP A 271 16.09 -12.20 11.51
N CYS A 272 16.45 -11.11 12.18
CA CYS A 272 17.04 -9.92 11.59
C CYS A 272 18.50 -9.67 12.07
N GLN A 273 19.21 -10.70 12.55
CA GLN A 273 20.60 -10.60 13.01
C GLN A 273 21.60 -10.28 11.89
N ASP A 274 21.30 -10.68 10.66
CA ASP A 274 22.14 -10.52 9.48
C ASP A 274 22.15 -9.13 8.86
N ASN A 275 21.36 -8.18 9.41
CA ASN A 275 21.07 -6.85 8.85
C ASN A 275 20.48 -6.86 7.43
N ALA A 276 20.16 -8.02 6.86
CA ALA A 276 19.46 -8.07 5.60
C ALA A 276 18.00 -7.63 5.80
N PRO A 277 17.45 -6.81 4.90
CA PRO A 277 16.06 -6.37 5.03
C PRO A 277 15.09 -7.55 4.93
N LEU A 278 13.97 -7.44 5.61
CA LEU A 278 12.80 -8.29 5.35
C LEU A 278 12.02 -7.69 4.19
N GLU A 279 11.97 -8.38 3.04
CA GLU A 279 11.04 -8.07 1.97
C GLU A 279 9.74 -8.84 2.20
N VAL A 280 8.61 -8.13 2.03
CA VAL A 280 7.26 -8.68 2.14
C VAL A 280 6.49 -8.30 0.88
N ARG A 281 5.85 -9.27 0.24
CA ARG A 281 5.06 -9.05 -0.97
C ARG A 281 3.63 -9.48 -0.68
N VAL A 282 2.69 -8.57 -0.86
CA VAL A 282 1.27 -8.77 -0.58
C VAL A 282 0.50 -8.64 -1.88
N ALA A 283 0.08 -9.76 -2.43
CA ALA A 283 -0.79 -9.79 -3.60
C ALA A 283 -2.25 -9.80 -3.18
N LEU A 284 -3.08 -9.06 -3.90
CA LEU A 284 -4.52 -9.03 -3.72
C LEU A 284 -5.25 -9.67 -4.92
N SER A 285 -6.46 -10.14 -4.68
CA SER A 285 -7.41 -10.62 -5.68
C SER A 285 -8.84 -10.39 -5.19
N GLY A 286 -9.72 -9.94 -6.07
CA GLY A 286 -11.16 -9.91 -5.82
C GLY A 286 -11.86 -11.27 -6.03
N VAL A 287 -11.12 -12.29 -6.47
CA VAL A 287 -11.66 -13.58 -6.93
C VAL A 287 -11.41 -14.69 -5.92
N SER A 288 -10.12 -14.97 -5.61
CA SER A 288 -9.73 -16.10 -4.76
C SER A 288 -8.29 -15.98 -4.24
N THR A 289 -7.96 -16.80 -3.23
CA THR A 289 -6.56 -16.97 -2.78
C THR A 289 -5.66 -17.55 -3.88
N ALA A 290 -6.20 -18.38 -4.77
CA ALA A 290 -5.46 -18.90 -5.93
C ALA A 290 -5.12 -17.78 -6.92
N GLY A 291 -6.06 -16.85 -7.18
CA GLY A 291 -5.82 -15.64 -7.97
C GLY A 291 -4.74 -14.76 -7.36
N ALA A 292 -4.81 -14.48 -6.05
CA ALA A 292 -3.77 -13.74 -5.35
C ALA A 292 -2.38 -14.40 -5.43
N LEU A 293 -2.32 -15.74 -5.32
CA LEU A 293 -1.06 -16.50 -5.50
C LEU A 293 -0.53 -16.39 -6.94
N GLN A 294 -1.42 -16.39 -7.92
CA GLN A 294 -1.03 -16.23 -9.32
C GLN A 294 -0.51 -14.81 -9.57
N ASN A 295 -1.23 -13.77 -9.12
CA ASN A 295 -0.79 -12.38 -9.19
C ASN A 295 0.61 -12.21 -8.55
N LEU A 296 0.82 -12.79 -7.37
CA LEU A 296 2.11 -12.75 -6.67
C LEU A 296 3.26 -13.32 -7.52
N ARG A 297 3.03 -14.47 -8.16
CA ARG A 297 4.04 -15.15 -8.97
C ARG A 297 4.35 -14.40 -10.26
N GLU A 298 3.31 -14.06 -11.02
CA GLU A 298 3.46 -13.46 -12.34
C GLU A 298 4.09 -12.06 -12.27
N GLU A 299 3.74 -11.26 -11.27
CA GLU A 299 4.21 -9.88 -11.20
C GLU A 299 5.55 -9.71 -10.47
N THR A 300 5.94 -10.65 -9.58
CA THR A 300 7.10 -10.41 -8.71
C THR A 300 8.20 -11.47 -8.74
N SER A 301 7.98 -12.66 -9.36
CA SER A 301 9.00 -13.71 -9.38
C SER A 301 10.26 -13.28 -10.11
N GLY A 302 11.40 -13.50 -9.46
CA GLY A 302 12.73 -13.18 -10.04
C GLY A 302 13.11 -11.69 -10.00
N PHE A 303 12.26 -10.81 -9.45
CA PHE A 303 12.56 -9.39 -9.33
C PHE A 303 12.93 -8.99 -7.90
N SER A 304 13.96 -8.16 -7.75
CA SER A 304 14.29 -7.49 -6.49
C SER A 304 13.35 -6.31 -6.24
N PHE A 305 13.27 -5.83 -5.00
CA PHE A 305 12.57 -4.61 -4.63
C PHE A 305 12.95 -3.43 -5.54
N ASP A 306 14.25 -3.20 -5.75
CA ASP A 306 14.73 -2.07 -6.55
C ASP A 306 14.35 -2.20 -8.02
N THR A 307 14.28 -3.42 -8.57
CA THR A 307 13.77 -3.66 -9.93
C THR A 307 12.29 -3.35 -10.05
N LEU A 308 11.48 -3.76 -9.07
CA LEU A 308 10.03 -3.49 -9.05
C LEU A 308 9.77 -1.99 -8.88
N ARG A 309 10.49 -1.32 -7.98
CA ARG A 309 10.46 0.12 -7.80
C ARG A 309 10.75 0.86 -9.11
N LYS A 310 11.84 0.51 -9.80
CA LYS A 310 12.18 1.13 -11.07
C LYS A 310 11.10 0.93 -12.14
N LYS A 311 10.50 -0.26 -12.20
CA LYS A 311 9.37 -0.52 -13.10
C LYS A 311 8.14 0.36 -12.77
N ALA A 312 7.85 0.59 -11.51
CA ALA A 312 6.77 1.49 -11.08
C ALA A 312 7.05 2.94 -11.47
N GLU A 313 8.28 3.43 -11.23
CA GLU A 313 8.74 4.77 -11.66
C GLU A 313 8.62 4.93 -13.18
N GLU A 314 9.07 3.95 -13.97
CA GLU A 314 8.96 3.95 -15.44
C GLU A 314 7.51 3.94 -15.94
N LYS A 315 6.59 3.26 -15.25
CA LYS A 315 5.16 3.28 -15.58
C LYS A 315 4.57 4.68 -15.37
N TRP A 316 4.90 5.31 -14.25
CA TRP A 316 4.47 6.69 -13.96
C TRP A 316 5.04 7.68 -14.95
N GLU A 317 6.33 7.59 -15.29
CA GLU A 317 6.94 8.46 -16.27
C GLU A 317 6.22 8.38 -17.64
N ARG A 318 5.92 7.17 -18.11
CA ARG A 318 5.15 6.97 -19.35
C ARG A 318 3.74 7.54 -19.27
N ALA A 319 3.05 7.30 -18.15
CA ALA A 319 1.67 7.76 -17.98
C ALA A 319 1.59 9.29 -17.92
N LEU A 320 2.51 9.95 -17.23
CA LEU A 320 2.53 11.40 -17.07
C LEU A 320 3.04 12.12 -18.33
N SER A 321 3.87 11.47 -19.13
CA SER A 321 4.42 12.04 -20.38
C SER A 321 3.40 12.21 -21.52
N VAL A 322 2.15 11.77 -21.33
CA VAL A 322 1.09 11.94 -22.34
C VAL A 322 0.69 13.42 -22.56
N ILE A 323 0.97 14.26 -21.57
CA ILE A 323 0.84 15.72 -21.67
C ILE A 323 2.16 16.34 -21.26
N GLN A 324 2.70 17.20 -22.11
CA GLN A 324 3.91 17.97 -21.81
C GLN A 324 3.55 19.44 -21.74
N ILE A 325 4.00 20.08 -20.67
CA ILE A 325 3.84 21.53 -20.46
C ILE A 325 5.21 22.15 -20.15
N GLU A 326 5.30 23.44 -20.34
CA GLU A 326 6.42 24.28 -19.92
C GLU A 326 5.92 25.32 -18.92
N GLY A 327 6.70 25.57 -17.88
CA GLY A 327 6.36 26.53 -16.82
C GLY A 327 7.44 26.59 -15.76
N ASP A 328 7.25 27.43 -14.77
CA ASP A 328 8.05 27.42 -13.56
C ASP A 328 7.80 26.13 -12.74
N GLU A 329 8.62 25.91 -11.70
CA GLU A 329 8.58 24.72 -10.87
C GLU A 329 7.23 24.55 -10.17
N ASP A 330 6.59 25.62 -9.71
CA ASP A 330 5.29 25.57 -9.02
C ASP A 330 4.17 25.14 -9.99
N ILE A 331 4.17 25.66 -11.21
CA ILE A 331 3.22 25.29 -12.27
C ILE A 331 3.42 23.81 -12.66
N MET A 332 4.68 23.39 -12.88
CA MET A 332 5.00 22.01 -13.22
C MET A 332 4.57 21.04 -12.11
N THR A 333 4.87 21.37 -10.85
CA THR A 333 4.50 20.56 -9.68
C THR A 333 2.98 20.46 -9.54
N SER A 334 2.28 21.58 -9.63
CA SER A 334 0.81 21.60 -9.52
C SER A 334 0.14 20.80 -10.63
N PHE A 335 0.62 20.94 -11.88
CA PHE A 335 0.06 20.25 -13.03
C PHE A 335 0.31 18.74 -12.96
N TYR A 336 1.58 18.31 -12.80
CA TYR A 336 1.90 16.89 -12.83
C TYR A 336 1.40 16.15 -11.58
N THR A 337 1.31 16.79 -10.42
CA THR A 337 0.66 16.22 -9.25
C THR A 337 -0.85 16.05 -9.47
N SER A 338 -1.51 17.04 -10.09
CA SER A 338 -2.92 16.91 -10.44
C SER A 338 -3.15 15.79 -11.46
N LEU A 339 -2.32 15.71 -12.50
CA LEU A 339 -2.39 14.64 -13.49
C LEU A 339 -2.14 13.26 -12.87
N TYR A 340 -1.16 13.14 -11.97
CA TYR A 340 -0.89 11.94 -11.18
C TYR A 340 -2.14 11.47 -10.41
N HIS A 341 -2.81 12.38 -9.69
CA HIS A 341 -4.01 12.04 -8.94
C HIS A 341 -5.15 11.54 -9.85
N THR A 342 -5.26 12.05 -11.09
CA THR A 342 -6.29 11.57 -12.04
C THR A 342 -6.08 10.13 -12.49
N MET A 343 -4.85 9.62 -12.41
CA MET A 343 -4.46 8.28 -12.89
C MET A 343 -4.37 7.23 -11.78
N ILE A 344 -4.73 7.56 -10.54
CA ILE A 344 -4.81 6.59 -9.44
C ILE A 344 -6.10 5.76 -9.56
N ASN A 345 -7.22 6.41 -9.85
CA ASN A 345 -8.53 5.77 -10.06
C ASN A 345 -9.04 6.01 -11.51
N PRO A 346 -9.78 5.04 -12.08
CA PRO A 346 -10.27 3.78 -11.51
C PRO A 346 -9.11 2.82 -11.28
N SER A 347 -9.27 1.92 -10.31
CA SER A 347 -8.28 0.90 -10.02
C SER A 347 -8.57 -0.38 -10.78
N LEU A 348 -7.55 -1.07 -11.23
CA LEU A 348 -7.64 -2.42 -11.79
C LEU A 348 -8.44 -3.32 -10.84
N TYR A 349 -9.40 -4.07 -11.37
CA TYR A 349 -10.19 -5.02 -10.58
C TYR A 349 -10.35 -6.34 -11.34
N MET A 350 -9.22 -6.95 -11.66
CA MET A 350 -9.10 -8.29 -12.22
C MET A 350 -7.71 -8.87 -11.94
N ASP A 351 -7.62 -10.19 -11.91
CA ASP A 351 -6.38 -10.93 -11.76
C ASP A 351 -5.59 -10.99 -13.08
N VAL A 352 -4.30 -11.34 -13.01
CA VAL A 352 -3.40 -11.39 -14.19
C VAL A 352 -3.87 -12.35 -15.28
N ASP A 353 -4.70 -13.35 -14.94
CA ASP A 353 -5.30 -14.27 -15.90
C ASP A 353 -6.59 -13.74 -16.56
N GLY A 354 -7.00 -12.51 -16.19
CA GLY A 354 -8.22 -11.88 -16.69
C GLY A 354 -9.50 -12.30 -15.94
N THR A 355 -9.42 -13.03 -14.83
CA THR A 355 -10.58 -13.29 -13.99
C THR A 355 -10.93 -12.09 -13.11
N TYR A 356 -12.22 -11.83 -12.91
CA TYR A 356 -12.68 -10.77 -12.02
C TYR A 356 -14.05 -11.09 -11.42
N ARG A 357 -14.38 -10.45 -10.30
CA ARG A 357 -15.71 -10.49 -9.71
C ARG A 357 -16.55 -9.35 -10.26
N GLY A 358 -17.64 -9.69 -10.96
CA GLY A 358 -18.57 -8.71 -11.48
C GLY A 358 -19.45 -8.06 -10.40
N ILE A 359 -20.14 -6.98 -10.77
CA ILE A 359 -21.11 -6.30 -9.90
C ILE A 359 -22.31 -7.22 -9.55
N ASP A 360 -22.55 -8.25 -10.33
CA ASP A 360 -23.52 -9.32 -10.07
C ASP A 360 -23.05 -10.33 -9.02
N GLY A 361 -21.82 -10.17 -8.50
CA GLY A 361 -21.18 -11.06 -7.52
C GLY A 361 -20.58 -12.34 -8.12
N ASN A 362 -20.77 -12.59 -9.42
CA ASN A 362 -20.24 -13.76 -10.11
C ASN A 362 -18.79 -13.55 -10.56
N ILE A 363 -18.10 -14.67 -10.80
CA ILE A 363 -16.75 -14.64 -11.39
C ILE A 363 -16.88 -14.69 -12.90
N HIS A 364 -16.20 -13.76 -13.55
CA HIS A 364 -16.14 -13.60 -14.99
C HIS A 364 -14.70 -13.75 -15.50
N GLN A 365 -14.57 -14.01 -16.79
CA GLN A 365 -13.30 -14.08 -17.52
C GLN A 365 -13.33 -13.09 -18.68
N VAL A 366 -12.39 -12.16 -18.71
CA VAL A 366 -12.25 -11.25 -19.87
C VAL A 366 -11.23 -11.78 -20.87
N LYS A 367 -11.39 -11.38 -22.14
CA LYS A 367 -10.43 -11.68 -23.21
C LYS A 367 -9.93 -10.41 -23.92
N ASP A 368 -10.80 -9.41 -24.06
CA ASP A 368 -10.57 -8.29 -24.98
C ASP A 368 -10.68 -6.91 -24.30
N PHE A 369 -10.76 -6.85 -22.97
CA PHE A 369 -10.78 -5.59 -22.22
C PHE A 369 -10.12 -5.73 -20.84
N THR A 370 -9.81 -4.60 -20.22
CA THR A 370 -9.35 -4.53 -18.82
C THR A 370 -10.52 -4.11 -17.93
N ASN A 371 -10.79 -4.90 -16.88
CA ASN A 371 -11.83 -4.56 -15.92
C ASN A 371 -11.28 -3.67 -14.80
N TYR A 372 -11.95 -2.55 -14.57
CA TYR A 372 -11.63 -1.58 -13.52
C TYR A 372 -12.78 -1.44 -12.54
N THR A 373 -12.49 -0.85 -11.38
CA THR A 373 -13.50 -0.47 -10.39
C THR A 373 -14.47 0.56 -10.98
N VAL A 374 -15.64 0.67 -10.37
CA VAL A 374 -16.67 1.62 -10.79
C VAL A 374 -16.32 3.02 -10.29
N PHE A 375 -16.55 4.03 -11.14
CA PHE A 375 -16.48 5.42 -10.73
C PHE A 375 -17.78 5.90 -10.06
N SER A 376 -17.64 6.87 -9.15
CA SER A 376 -18.73 7.78 -8.84
C SER A 376 -18.87 8.79 -9.98
N LEU A 377 -19.81 8.55 -10.90
CA LEU A 377 -20.04 9.44 -12.06
C LEU A 377 -20.43 10.85 -11.64
N TRP A 378 -21.02 10.99 -10.46
CA TRP A 378 -21.36 12.29 -9.88
C TRP A 378 -20.13 13.19 -9.70
N ASP A 379 -19.00 12.62 -9.33
CA ASP A 379 -17.77 13.36 -9.09
C ASP A 379 -16.95 13.57 -10.36
N THR A 380 -16.95 12.60 -11.28
CA THR A 380 -15.96 12.49 -12.36
C THR A 380 -16.45 12.99 -13.72
N PHE A 381 -17.76 13.17 -13.93
CA PHE A 381 -18.34 13.42 -15.26
C PHE A 381 -17.90 14.75 -15.90
N ARG A 382 -17.55 15.76 -15.10
CA ARG A 382 -17.24 17.11 -15.62
C ARG A 382 -15.83 17.25 -16.19
N ALA A 383 -14.84 16.61 -15.56
CA ALA A 383 -13.45 16.84 -15.91
C ALA A 383 -12.72 15.53 -16.21
N LEU A 384 -12.71 14.55 -15.29
CA LEU A 384 -11.92 13.34 -15.41
C LEU A 384 -12.31 12.50 -16.65
N HIS A 385 -13.61 12.25 -16.87
CA HIS A 385 -14.06 11.50 -18.05
C HIS A 385 -13.77 12.22 -19.37
N PRO A 386 -14.03 13.54 -19.54
CA PRO A 386 -13.56 14.29 -20.71
C PRO A 386 -12.06 14.23 -20.93
N LEU A 387 -11.25 14.31 -19.84
CA LEU A 387 -9.80 14.20 -19.92
C LEU A 387 -9.40 12.82 -20.47
N PHE A 388 -9.96 11.73 -19.94
CA PHE A 388 -9.65 10.38 -20.39
C PHE A 388 -10.03 10.13 -21.85
N ASN A 389 -11.10 10.74 -22.35
CA ASN A 389 -11.44 10.70 -23.78
C ASN A 389 -10.39 11.36 -24.68
N ILE A 390 -9.51 12.19 -24.12
CA ILE A 390 -8.42 12.83 -24.86
C ILE A 390 -7.11 12.03 -24.72
N ILE A 391 -6.76 11.58 -23.49
CA ILE A 391 -5.44 11.00 -23.20
C ILE A 391 -5.42 9.47 -23.21
N SER A 392 -6.58 8.80 -23.19
CA SER A 392 -6.71 7.33 -23.08
C SER A 392 -7.61 6.76 -24.19
N VAL A 393 -7.35 7.15 -25.45
CA VAL A 393 -8.14 6.83 -26.66
C VAL A 393 -7.82 5.40 -27.18
N GLN A 394 -7.57 4.42 -26.35
CA GLN A 394 -7.33 3.03 -26.78
C GLN A 394 -8.48 2.11 -26.40
#